data_0dfd32faf49344549f9048560217891e
#
_entry.id   0dfd32faf49344549f9048560217891e
#
_cell.length_a   1.000
_cell.length_b   1.000
_cell.length_c   1.000
_cell.angle_alpha   90.00
_cell.angle_beta   90.00
_cell.angle_gamma   90.00
#
_symmetry.space_group_name_H-M   'P 1'
#
loop_
_entity.id
_entity.type
_entity.pdbx_description
1 polymer ?
#
loop_
_entity_poly.entity_id
_entity_poly.type
_entity_poly.pdbx_seq_one_letter_code
_entity_poly.pdbx_strand_id
1 'polypeptide(L)'
;MRLIKLLILVALEFTFTNSAYADQLQGRIIEVFDGDTVTLLSENMRVKIQLTGIDAPEMKQDFGTQSKQALSDCALDKSVVIDDYNKHKSGRSTGKVAVEGVDCNLRQLRNGMAWHDTQHSEDQNQVDQQLYADAETMARSNRIGLWSQSNPVAPWDFVHQVNVKKMQDAFSKQWLNRNRQFR
;
A
#
# COMPACT_ATOMS: atom_id res chain seq x y z
N MET A 1 29.20 69.91 22.25
CA MET A 1 28.76 68.62 22.66
C MET A 1 27.83 68.07 21.53
N ARG A 2 28.34 67.16 20.71
CA ARG A 2 27.55 66.55 19.62
C ARG A 2 27.21 65.14 20.06
N LEU A 3 25.88 64.86 20.26
CA LEU A 3 25.35 63.53 20.54
C LEU A 3 25.27 62.72 19.21
N ILE A 4 26.07 61.67 19.12
CA ILE A 4 26.01 60.69 18.06
C ILE A 4 24.92 59.69 18.45
N LYS A 5 23.79 59.70 17.72
CA LYS A 5 22.76 58.67 17.85
C LYS A 5 23.22 57.44 17.07
N LEU A 6 23.55 56.35 17.77
CA LEU A 6 23.84 55.04 17.21
C LEU A 6 22.55 54.35 16.85
N LEU A 7 22.22 54.23 15.56
CA LEU A 7 21.11 53.44 15.04
C LEU A 7 21.58 51.99 14.94
N ILE A 8 21.09 51.12 15.81
CA ILE A 8 21.29 49.69 15.73
C ILE A 8 20.23 49.14 14.75
N LEU A 9 20.68 48.78 13.54
CA LEU A 9 19.86 48.09 12.54
C LEU A 9 19.84 46.59 12.91
N VAL A 10 18.74 46.12 13.48
CA VAL A 10 18.54 44.68 13.71
C VAL A 10 18.08 44.05 12.38
N ALA A 11 18.98 43.41 11.69
CA ALA A 11 18.65 42.58 10.53
C ALA A 11 18.01 41.30 11.03
N LEU A 12 16.69 41.13 10.80
CA LEU A 12 15.97 39.92 11.05
C LEU A 12 16.25 38.94 9.90
N GLU A 13 17.22 38.05 10.09
CA GLU A 13 17.51 36.99 9.13
C GLU A 13 16.36 35.96 9.14
N PHE A 14 15.49 36.05 8.14
CA PHE A 14 14.54 34.99 7.83
C PHE A 14 15.30 33.78 7.25
N THR A 15 15.66 32.83 8.09
CA THR A 15 16.15 31.54 7.63
C THR A 15 14.96 30.76 7.07
N PHE A 16 14.85 30.74 5.74
CA PHE A 16 13.98 29.77 5.06
C PHE A 16 14.57 28.38 5.33
N THR A 17 13.99 27.66 6.29
CA THR A 17 14.23 26.23 6.41
C THR A 17 13.57 25.58 5.17
N ASN A 18 14.38 25.21 4.17
CA ASN A 18 13.96 24.27 3.16
C ASN A 18 13.65 22.95 3.88
N SER A 19 12.38 22.77 4.22
CA SER A 19 11.86 21.44 4.53
C SER A 19 12.06 20.61 3.27
N ALA A 20 12.94 19.62 3.32
CA ALA A 20 13.01 18.60 2.28
C ALA A 20 11.65 17.91 2.26
N TYR A 21 10.77 18.34 1.36
CA TYR A 21 9.56 17.58 1.05
C TYR A 21 10.08 16.26 0.48
N ALA A 22 9.86 15.16 1.22
CA ALA A 22 9.88 13.84 0.61
C ALA A 22 9.05 13.91 -0.68
N ASP A 23 9.48 13.24 -1.74
CA ASP A 23 8.78 13.25 -3.04
C ASP A 23 7.33 12.81 -2.85
N GLN A 24 6.43 13.79 -2.62
CA GLN A 24 5.00 13.56 -2.49
C GLN A 24 4.39 13.61 -3.88
N LEU A 25 3.78 12.51 -4.28
CA LEU A 25 3.02 12.46 -5.51
C LEU A 25 1.55 12.73 -5.20
N GLN A 26 0.91 13.68 -5.90
CA GLN A 26 -0.48 14.06 -5.69
C GLN A 26 -1.31 13.80 -6.94
N GLY A 27 -2.60 13.51 -6.74
CA GLY A 27 -3.51 13.31 -7.85
C GLY A 27 -4.87 12.79 -7.40
N ARG A 28 -5.60 12.17 -8.31
CA ARG A 28 -6.89 11.53 -8.04
C ARG A 28 -6.79 10.03 -8.28
N ILE A 29 -7.34 9.22 -7.39
CA ILE A 29 -7.49 7.78 -7.64
C ILE A 29 -8.62 7.57 -8.64
N ILE A 30 -8.30 6.96 -9.78
CA ILE A 30 -9.24 6.71 -10.88
C ILE A 30 -9.62 5.24 -11.01
N GLU A 31 -8.91 4.35 -10.33
CA GLU A 31 -9.16 2.91 -10.36
C GLU A 31 -8.60 2.24 -9.11
N VAL A 32 -9.32 1.23 -8.62
CA VAL A 32 -8.87 0.33 -7.56
C VAL A 32 -8.90 -1.08 -8.14
N PHE A 33 -7.75 -1.77 -8.17
CA PHE A 33 -7.65 -3.13 -8.74
C PHE A 33 -8.09 -4.19 -7.74
N ASP A 34 -7.59 -4.06 -6.53
CA ASP A 34 -7.78 -4.96 -5.39
C ASP A 34 -7.68 -4.18 -4.08
N GLY A 35 -7.40 -4.84 -2.96
CA GLY A 35 -7.38 -4.21 -1.64
C GLY A 35 -6.11 -3.42 -1.30
N ASP A 36 -5.10 -3.43 -2.16
CA ASP A 36 -3.82 -2.73 -1.94
C ASP A 36 -3.21 -2.09 -3.20
N THR A 37 -3.93 -2.11 -4.31
CA THR A 37 -3.41 -1.59 -5.59
C THR A 37 -4.39 -0.63 -6.24
N VAL A 38 -3.92 0.58 -6.56
CA VAL A 38 -4.71 1.65 -7.17
C VAL A 38 -4.03 2.23 -8.41
N THR A 39 -4.80 2.96 -9.24
CA THR A 39 -4.25 3.86 -10.27
C THR A 39 -4.49 5.30 -9.86
N LEU A 40 -3.40 6.03 -9.70
CA LEU A 40 -3.38 7.48 -9.53
C LEU A 40 -3.32 8.18 -10.89
N LEU A 41 -4.16 9.16 -11.10
CA LEU A 41 -4.01 10.16 -12.18
C LEU A 41 -3.35 11.41 -11.60
N SER A 42 -2.08 11.61 -11.96
CA SER A 42 -1.28 12.79 -11.59
C SER A 42 -0.87 13.54 -12.85
N GLU A 43 -1.24 14.81 -12.98
CA GLU A 43 -0.96 15.69 -14.14
C GLU A 43 -1.45 15.00 -15.42
N ASN A 44 -1.76 14.27 -15.98
CA ASN A 44 -2.15 13.49 -17.17
C ASN A 44 -1.44 12.12 -17.25
N MET A 45 -0.69 11.74 -16.22
CA MET A 45 -0.05 10.43 -16.17
C MET A 45 -0.84 9.47 -15.26
N ARG A 46 -1.00 8.24 -15.74
CA ARG A 46 -1.54 7.15 -14.94
C ARG A 46 -0.39 6.42 -14.25
N VAL A 47 -0.40 6.39 -12.94
CA VAL A 47 0.62 5.70 -12.15
C VAL A 47 -0.06 4.61 -11.32
N LYS A 48 0.35 3.36 -11.54
CA LYS A 48 -0.11 2.24 -10.70
C LYS A 48 0.69 2.24 -9.41
N ILE A 49 0.00 2.34 -8.27
CA ILE A 49 0.60 2.39 -6.92
C ILE A 49 0.17 1.13 -6.16
N GLN A 50 1.13 0.43 -5.61
CA GLN A 50 0.90 -0.58 -4.60
C GLN A 50 1.05 0.06 -3.21
N LEU A 51 0.09 -0.17 -2.33
CA LEU A 51 0.07 0.40 -1.00
C LEU A 51 1.19 -0.22 -0.15
N THR A 52 2.07 0.64 0.40
CA THR A 52 3.21 0.20 1.20
C THR A 52 2.79 -0.42 2.53
N GLY A 53 3.47 -1.49 2.94
CA GLY A 53 3.33 -2.11 4.27
C GLY A 53 2.07 -2.93 4.47
N ILE A 54 1.29 -3.16 3.42
CA ILE A 54 0.14 -4.06 3.46
C ILE A 54 0.14 -5.01 2.27
N ASP A 55 -0.47 -6.19 2.47
CA ASP A 55 -0.78 -7.15 1.41
C ASP A 55 -2.23 -7.60 1.59
N ALA A 56 -3.06 -7.34 0.59
CA ALA A 56 -4.49 -7.60 0.65
C ALA A 56 -4.84 -8.96 0.05
N PRO A 57 -5.95 -9.58 0.50
CA PRO A 57 -6.43 -10.79 -0.13
C PRO A 57 -6.61 -10.61 -1.64
N GLU A 58 -6.12 -11.57 -2.41
CA GLU A 58 -6.28 -11.63 -3.86
C GLU A 58 -7.77 -11.62 -4.26
N MET A 59 -8.14 -11.10 -5.43
CA MET A 59 -9.52 -10.99 -5.88
C MET A 59 -10.30 -12.33 -5.89
N LYS A 60 -9.59 -13.46 -5.97
CA LYS A 60 -10.20 -14.83 -5.94
C LYS A 60 -10.10 -15.49 -4.57
N GLN A 61 -9.55 -14.80 -3.61
CA GLN A 61 -9.42 -15.23 -2.23
C GLN A 61 -10.62 -14.73 -1.42
N ASP A 62 -10.94 -15.41 -0.34
CA ASP A 62 -11.93 -14.91 0.62
C ASP A 62 -11.53 -13.51 1.10
N PHE A 63 -12.49 -12.63 1.24
CA PHE A 63 -12.31 -11.19 1.54
C PHE A 63 -11.65 -10.34 0.44
N GLY A 64 -11.23 -10.88 -0.71
CA GLY A 64 -10.64 -10.07 -1.77
C GLY A 64 -11.56 -8.96 -2.29
N THR A 65 -12.83 -9.30 -2.54
CA THR A 65 -13.84 -8.32 -2.99
C THR A 65 -14.15 -7.27 -1.92
N GLN A 66 -14.26 -7.69 -0.64
CA GLN A 66 -14.51 -6.80 0.49
C GLN A 66 -13.33 -5.85 0.73
N SER A 67 -12.11 -6.36 0.61
CA SER A 67 -10.88 -5.57 0.71
C SER A 67 -10.80 -4.49 -0.38
N LYS A 68 -11.06 -4.87 -1.63
CA LYS A 68 -11.19 -3.93 -2.75
C LYS A 68 -12.24 -2.85 -2.48
N GLN A 69 -13.42 -3.24 -1.98
CA GLN A 69 -14.50 -2.30 -1.67
C GLN A 69 -14.09 -1.32 -0.58
N ALA A 70 -13.45 -1.81 0.50
CA ALA A 70 -12.98 -0.97 1.59
C ALA A 70 -11.94 0.08 1.14
N LEU A 71 -11.02 -0.30 0.24
CA LEU A 71 -10.07 0.64 -0.36
C LEU A 71 -10.78 1.63 -1.30
N SER A 72 -11.76 1.17 -2.09
CA SER A 72 -12.57 2.03 -2.95
C SER A 72 -13.33 3.09 -2.13
N ASP A 73 -13.95 2.71 -1.04
CA ASP A 73 -14.65 3.63 -0.14
C ASP A 73 -13.69 4.66 0.51
N CYS A 74 -12.44 4.26 0.70
CA CYS A 74 -11.40 5.15 1.22
C CYS A 74 -10.92 6.16 0.17
N ALA A 75 -10.62 5.73 -1.05
CA ALA A 75 -9.78 6.49 -1.97
C ALA A 75 -10.35 6.71 -3.38
N LEU A 76 -11.28 5.87 -3.88
CA LEU A 76 -11.73 5.97 -5.28
C LEU A 76 -12.39 7.33 -5.54
N ASP A 77 -12.06 7.92 -6.69
CA ASP A 77 -12.52 9.23 -7.15
C ASP A 77 -12.16 10.42 -6.24
N LYS A 78 -11.30 10.21 -5.23
CA LYS A 78 -10.84 11.27 -4.33
C LYS A 78 -9.47 11.81 -4.72
N SER A 79 -9.22 13.06 -4.35
CA SER A 79 -7.88 13.65 -4.36
C SER A 79 -7.07 13.06 -3.20
N VAL A 80 -5.86 12.63 -3.51
CA VAL A 80 -4.97 11.97 -2.55
C VAL A 80 -3.56 12.55 -2.60
N VAL A 81 -2.86 12.36 -1.51
CA VAL A 81 -1.40 12.48 -1.43
C VAL A 81 -0.84 11.07 -1.28
N ILE A 82 0.19 10.77 -2.04
CA ILE A 82 0.97 9.54 -1.88
C ILE A 82 2.22 9.91 -1.09
N ASP A 83 2.19 9.58 0.20
CA ASP A 83 3.34 9.74 1.08
C ASP A 83 4.32 8.58 0.89
N ASP A 84 5.61 8.80 1.16
CA ASP A 84 6.66 7.80 1.02
C ASP A 84 6.68 7.14 -0.38
N TYR A 85 6.38 7.96 -1.43
CA TYR A 85 6.37 7.47 -2.80
C TYR A 85 7.74 6.96 -3.21
N ASN A 86 7.80 5.71 -3.68
CA ASN A 86 9.02 5.09 -4.17
C ASN A 86 8.77 4.42 -5.53
N LYS A 87 9.61 4.78 -6.50
CA LYS A 87 9.65 4.13 -7.81
C LYS A 87 10.84 3.19 -7.88
N HIS A 88 10.58 1.91 -7.73
CA HIS A 88 11.62 0.87 -7.76
C HIS A 88 12.22 0.68 -9.16
N LYS A 89 13.45 0.19 -9.23
CA LYS A 89 14.14 -0.14 -10.50
C LYS A 89 13.40 -1.20 -11.32
N SER A 90 12.59 -2.04 -10.67
CA SER A 90 11.71 -3.03 -11.31
C SER A 90 10.52 -2.42 -12.06
N GLY A 91 10.28 -1.10 -11.91
CA GLY A 91 9.12 -0.40 -12.45
C GLY A 91 7.90 -0.39 -11.52
N ARG A 92 7.95 -1.10 -10.37
CA ARG A 92 6.91 -1.03 -9.32
C ARG A 92 6.96 0.35 -8.67
N SER A 93 5.79 0.93 -8.41
CA SER A 93 5.66 2.13 -7.59
C SER A 93 4.90 1.80 -6.32
N THR A 94 5.42 2.23 -5.19
CA THR A 94 4.81 2.01 -3.87
C THR A 94 4.57 3.33 -3.17
N GLY A 95 3.68 3.35 -2.17
CA GLY A 95 3.43 4.52 -1.36
C GLY A 95 2.27 4.35 -0.39
N LYS A 96 2.14 5.31 0.51
CA LYS A 96 1.05 5.41 1.47
C LYS A 96 -0.01 6.37 0.91
N VAL A 97 -1.23 5.87 0.72
CA VAL A 97 -2.35 6.64 0.15
C VAL A 97 -3.05 7.41 1.27
N ALA A 98 -2.95 8.74 1.25
CA ALA A 98 -3.59 9.62 2.21
C ALA A 98 -4.73 10.44 1.56
N VAL A 99 -5.93 10.38 2.14
CA VAL A 99 -7.11 11.15 1.75
C VAL A 99 -7.49 12.07 2.91
N GLU A 100 -7.36 13.39 2.73
CA GLU A 100 -7.67 14.37 3.77
C GLU A 100 -7.00 14.05 5.13
N GLY A 101 -5.75 13.55 5.08
CA GLY A 101 -4.99 13.14 6.25
C GLY A 101 -5.33 11.75 6.80
N VAL A 102 -6.27 11.03 6.21
CA VAL A 102 -6.60 9.64 6.56
C VAL A 102 -5.70 8.69 5.78
N ASP A 103 -4.90 7.90 6.47
CA ASP A 103 -4.09 6.81 5.91
C ASP A 103 -4.99 5.62 5.52
N CYS A 104 -5.18 5.39 4.21
CA CYS A 104 -6.01 4.30 3.69
C CYS A 104 -5.35 2.93 3.88
N ASN A 105 -4.00 2.85 3.88
CA ASN A 105 -3.26 1.61 4.14
C ASN A 105 -3.53 1.14 5.58
N LEU A 106 -3.34 2.03 6.54
CA LEU A 106 -3.64 1.75 7.96
C LEU A 106 -5.12 1.39 8.18
N ARG A 107 -6.02 2.06 7.45
CA ARG A 107 -7.46 1.78 7.53
C ARG A 107 -7.79 0.37 7.06
N GLN A 108 -7.11 -0.15 6.02
CA GLN A 108 -7.26 -1.54 5.58
C GLN A 108 -6.91 -2.53 6.71
N LEU A 109 -5.80 -2.30 7.41
CA LEU A 109 -5.39 -3.14 8.55
C LEU A 109 -6.40 -3.08 9.71
N ARG A 110 -6.83 -1.87 10.10
CA ARG A 110 -7.81 -1.69 11.19
C ARG A 110 -9.13 -2.36 10.92
N ASN A 111 -9.55 -2.38 9.66
CA ASN A 111 -10.78 -3.02 9.21
C ASN A 111 -10.62 -4.54 8.97
N GLY A 112 -9.43 -5.09 9.18
CA GLY A 112 -9.13 -6.48 8.89
C GLY A 112 -9.31 -6.82 7.40
N MET A 113 -8.93 -5.92 6.51
CA MET A 113 -9.03 -6.07 5.06
C MET A 113 -7.68 -6.31 4.39
N ALA A 114 -6.59 -6.27 5.16
CA ALA A 114 -5.24 -6.59 4.69
C ALA A 114 -4.40 -7.20 5.81
N TRP A 115 -3.28 -7.79 5.44
CA TRP A 115 -2.20 -8.24 6.30
C TRP A 115 -1.11 -7.17 6.34
N HIS A 116 -0.42 -7.04 7.47
CA HIS A 116 0.79 -6.23 7.54
C HIS A 116 1.93 -6.93 6.79
N ASP A 117 2.43 -6.32 5.70
CA ASP A 117 3.55 -6.85 4.93
C ASP A 117 4.88 -6.50 5.62
N THR A 118 5.42 -7.45 6.36
CA THR A 118 6.73 -7.33 7.00
C THR A 118 7.89 -7.76 6.10
N GLN A 119 7.61 -8.35 4.92
CA GLN A 119 8.65 -8.85 4.00
C GLN A 119 9.30 -7.69 3.23
N HIS A 120 8.60 -6.57 3.08
CA HIS A 120 9.08 -5.34 2.42
C HIS A 120 9.10 -4.17 3.41
N SER A 121 9.56 -4.43 4.64
CA SER A 121 9.59 -3.43 5.71
C SER A 121 10.53 -2.25 5.42
N GLU A 122 11.50 -2.41 4.52
CA GLU A 122 12.38 -1.35 4.05
C GLU A 122 11.65 -0.20 3.32
N ASP A 123 10.47 -0.45 2.80
CA ASP A 123 9.61 0.55 2.14
C ASP A 123 8.80 1.40 3.16
N GLN A 124 8.87 1.08 4.46
CA GLN A 124 8.16 1.78 5.52
C GLN A 124 9.14 2.43 6.53
N ASN A 125 8.77 3.60 7.03
CA ASN A 125 9.44 4.17 8.20
C ASN A 125 9.08 3.39 9.49
N GLN A 126 9.94 3.46 10.52
CA GLN A 126 9.77 2.68 11.75
C GLN A 126 8.48 2.97 12.51
N VAL A 127 7.98 4.21 12.44
CA VAL A 127 6.75 4.62 13.14
C VAL A 127 5.55 3.92 12.49
N ASP A 128 5.48 3.92 11.16
CA ASP A 128 4.41 3.25 10.42
C ASP A 128 4.49 1.73 10.58
N GLN A 129 5.70 1.13 10.60
CA GLN A 129 5.85 -0.30 10.86
C GLN A 129 5.20 -0.71 12.19
N GLN A 130 5.48 0.03 13.26
CA GLN A 130 4.89 -0.26 14.57
C GLN A 130 3.37 -0.03 14.57
N LEU A 131 2.92 1.10 14.01
CA LEU A 131 1.49 1.45 13.96
C LEU A 131 0.67 0.41 13.17
N TYR A 132 1.22 -0.12 12.08
CA TYR A 132 0.58 -1.13 11.24
C TYR A 132 0.55 -2.50 11.93
N ALA A 133 1.64 -2.89 12.61
CA ALA A 133 1.69 -4.11 13.42
C ALA A 133 0.64 -4.09 14.55
N ASP A 134 0.51 -2.95 15.24
CA ASP A 134 -0.48 -2.78 16.30
C ASP A 134 -1.91 -2.83 15.74
N ALA A 135 -2.16 -2.21 14.60
CA ALA A 135 -3.46 -2.21 13.93
C ALA A 135 -3.89 -3.62 13.53
N GLU A 136 -3.00 -4.41 12.93
CA GLU A 136 -3.27 -5.81 12.61
C GLU A 136 -3.52 -6.63 13.88
N THR A 137 -2.69 -6.47 14.91
CA THR A 137 -2.85 -7.18 16.18
C THR A 137 -4.22 -6.91 16.81
N MET A 138 -4.67 -5.67 16.81
CA MET A 138 -6.00 -5.28 17.29
C MET A 138 -7.12 -5.88 16.43
N ALA A 139 -7.00 -5.86 15.11
CA ALA A 139 -8.00 -6.44 14.21
C ALA A 139 -8.11 -7.97 14.43
N ARG A 140 -6.98 -8.67 14.58
CA ARG A 140 -6.92 -10.11 14.89
C ARG A 140 -7.58 -10.43 16.23
N SER A 141 -7.23 -9.70 17.28
CA SER A 141 -7.76 -9.92 18.64
C SER A 141 -9.28 -9.73 18.72
N ASN A 142 -9.81 -8.80 17.93
CA ASN A 142 -11.24 -8.50 17.87
C ASN A 142 -11.97 -9.28 16.76
N ARG A 143 -11.28 -10.14 16.01
CA ARG A 143 -11.84 -10.93 14.90
C ARG A 143 -12.54 -10.08 13.84
N ILE A 144 -11.95 -8.94 13.48
CA ILE A 144 -12.49 -8.01 12.51
C ILE A 144 -12.13 -8.48 11.08
N GLY A 145 -13.08 -8.35 10.15
CA GLY A 145 -12.86 -8.63 8.75
C GLY A 145 -12.39 -10.06 8.48
N LEU A 146 -11.30 -10.22 7.73
CA LEU A 146 -10.71 -11.52 7.39
C LEU A 146 -10.31 -12.35 8.64
N TRP A 147 -10.07 -11.68 9.77
CA TRP A 147 -9.73 -12.32 11.05
C TRP A 147 -10.92 -12.98 11.75
N SER A 148 -12.15 -12.81 11.23
CA SER A 148 -13.33 -13.57 11.67
C SER A 148 -13.30 -15.03 11.22
N GLN A 149 -12.48 -15.36 10.23
CA GLN A 149 -12.29 -16.74 9.75
C GLN A 149 -11.52 -17.57 10.78
N SER A 150 -11.79 -18.86 10.80
CA SER A 150 -11.07 -19.80 11.69
C SER A 150 -9.61 -20.01 11.28
N ASN A 151 -9.32 -19.89 10.00
CA ASN A 151 -7.98 -20.07 9.43
C ASN A 151 -7.77 -19.14 8.23
N PRO A 152 -7.54 -17.83 8.46
CA PRO A 152 -7.30 -16.90 7.37
C PRO A 152 -5.97 -17.23 6.68
N VAL A 153 -6.00 -17.32 5.34
CA VAL A 153 -4.80 -17.61 4.53
C VAL A 153 -4.19 -16.28 4.10
N ALA A 154 -2.88 -16.15 4.25
CA ALA A 154 -2.18 -14.95 3.80
C ALA A 154 -2.12 -14.88 2.26
N PRO A 155 -2.12 -13.67 1.65
CA PRO A 155 -2.11 -13.53 0.19
C PRO A 155 -0.93 -14.24 -0.47
N TRP A 156 0.27 -14.13 0.07
CA TRP A 156 1.48 -14.81 -0.44
C TRP A 156 1.36 -16.34 -0.41
N ASP A 157 0.73 -16.91 0.63
CA ASP A 157 0.49 -18.35 0.73
C ASP A 157 -0.57 -18.81 -0.28
N PHE A 158 -1.61 -18.01 -0.46
CA PHE A 158 -2.65 -18.26 -1.47
C PHE A 158 -2.06 -18.29 -2.89
N VAL A 159 -1.25 -17.29 -3.24
CA VAL A 159 -0.56 -17.21 -4.54
C VAL A 159 0.36 -18.40 -4.74
N HIS A 160 1.12 -18.79 -3.70
CA HIS A 160 1.97 -19.99 -3.73
C HIS A 160 1.15 -21.26 -4.01
N GLN A 161 0.05 -21.48 -3.29
CA GLN A 161 -0.84 -22.64 -3.47
C GLN A 161 -1.42 -22.69 -4.88
N VAL A 162 -1.89 -21.55 -5.41
CA VAL A 162 -2.42 -21.46 -6.79
C VAL A 162 -1.35 -21.81 -7.83
N ASN A 163 -0.13 -21.35 -7.65
CA ASN A 163 0.96 -21.63 -8.58
C ASN A 163 1.38 -23.11 -8.54
N VAL A 164 1.49 -23.71 -7.35
CA VAL A 164 1.75 -25.15 -7.19
C VAL A 164 0.68 -25.97 -7.90
N LYS A 165 -0.60 -25.64 -7.69
CA LYS A 165 -1.70 -26.33 -8.35
C LYS A 165 -1.64 -26.23 -9.88
N LYS A 166 -1.37 -25.03 -10.42
CA LYS A 166 -1.21 -24.83 -11.88
C LYS A 166 -0.07 -25.69 -12.44
N MET A 167 1.06 -25.81 -11.73
CA MET A 167 2.19 -26.64 -12.16
C MET A 167 1.83 -28.13 -12.15
N GLN A 168 1.12 -28.60 -11.12
CA GLN A 168 0.64 -29.99 -11.04
C GLN A 168 -0.32 -30.33 -12.18
N ASP A 169 -1.29 -29.43 -12.45
CA ASP A 169 -2.27 -29.59 -13.53
C ASP A 169 -1.58 -29.62 -14.91
N ALA A 170 -0.60 -28.76 -15.14
CA ALA A 170 0.16 -28.73 -16.38
C ALA A 170 0.97 -30.02 -16.58
N PHE A 171 1.64 -30.50 -15.53
CA PHE A 171 2.38 -31.77 -15.56
C PHE A 171 1.46 -32.95 -15.86
N SER A 172 0.32 -33.03 -15.19
CA SER A 172 -0.68 -34.10 -15.40
C SER A 172 -1.20 -34.11 -16.84
N LYS A 173 -1.52 -32.92 -17.42
CA LYS A 173 -1.92 -32.79 -18.83
C LYS A 173 -0.83 -33.26 -19.80
N GLN A 174 0.41 -32.87 -19.56
CA GLN A 174 1.55 -33.27 -20.40
C GLN A 174 1.78 -34.77 -20.35
N TRP A 175 1.69 -35.39 -19.16
CA TRP A 175 1.81 -36.82 -18.97
C TRP A 175 0.72 -37.60 -19.71
N LEU A 176 -0.53 -37.18 -19.60
CA LEU A 176 -1.67 -37.79 -20.31
C LEU A 176 -1.52 -37.71 -21.83
N ASN A 177 -1.10 -36.56 -22.37
CA ASN A 177 -0.88 -36.37 -23.81
C ASN A 177 0.26 -37.24 -24.34
N ARG A 178 1.35 -37.38 -23.60
CA ARG A 178 2.47 -38.26 -23.98
C ARG A 178 2.01 -39.72 -24.06
N ASN A 179 1.26 -40.18 -23.09
CA ASN A 179 0.81 -41.60 -23.04
C ASN A 179 -0.31 -41.90 -24.03
N ARG A 180 -1.04 -40.92 -24.59
CA ARG A 180 -2.01 -41.11 -25.66
C ARG A 180 -1.36 -41.42 -27.02
N GLN A 181 -0.13 -40.98 -27.24
CA GLN A 181 0.59 -41.23 -28.49
C GLN A 181 1.16 -42.64 -28.59
N PHE A 182 1.09 -43.42 -27.54
CA PHE A 182 1.60 -44.81 -27.48
C PHE A 182 0.45 -45.86 -27.44
N ARG A 183 -0.79 -45.46 -27.71
CA ARG A 183 -1.93 -46.32 -27.94
C ARG A 183 -2.41 -46.25 -29.39
#